data_f19a2c6133173f3f3eb186c973cc92d8
#
_entry.id   f19a2c6133173f3f3eb186c973cc92d8
#
_cell.length_a   1.000
_cell.length_b   1.000
_cell.length_c   1.000
_cell.angle_alpha   90.00
_cell.angle_beta   90.00
_cell.angle_gamma   90.00
#
_symmetry.space_group_name_H-M   'P 1'
#
loop_
_entity.id
_entity.type
_entity.pdbx_description
1 polymer ?
#
loop_
_entity_poly.entity_id
_entity_poly.type
_entity_poly.pdbx_seq_one_letter_code
_entity_poly.pdbx_strand_id
1 'polypeptide(L)'
;GNGDATHIDNLITVAENRKDAVVFASPERSDVVNVADDNTAKDNVIAFFNGIRSSSYVSFDSGYKYAYDRYNDVYRFVPLNGDMAGLCARTDLVADSWFSPAGLNRGIVRGAVKLAFNPTKTQRDELYRARVNPVATFPGQGTVLFGDKTGLTAPSAFDRINVRRLFITLEKAISTASKFQLFEFNDEFTRANFRNI
;
A
#
# COMPACT_ATOMS: atom_id res chain seq x y z
N GLY A 1 10.43 6.33 7.19
CA GLY A 1 10.97 7.62 6.80
C GLY A 1 9.95 8.72 6.99
N ASN A 2 10.38 9.95 7.02
CA ASN A 2 9.46 11.08 6.94
C ASN A 2 8.80 11.08 5.55
N GLY A 3 7.51 11.35 5.51
CA GLY A 3 6.76 11.47 4.27
C GLY A 3 7.17 12.74 3.52
N ASP A 4 8.26 12.70 2.76
CA ASP A 4 8.64 13.77 1.85
C ASP A 4 7.99 13.53 0.49
N ALA A 5 7.20 14.48 0.02
CA ALA A 5 6.48 14.40 -1.25
C ALA A 5 7.42 14.17 -2.44
N THR A 6 8.54 14.90 -2.50
CA THR A 6 9.55 14.74 -3.56
C THR A 6 10.17 13.33 -3.55
N HIS A 7 10.45 12.80 -2.37
CA HIS A 7 10.99 11.47 -2.23
C HIS A 7 9.97 10.40 -2.68
N ILE A 8 8.69 10.57 -2.32
CA ILE A 8 7.61 9.67 -2.75
C ILE A 8 7.48 9.68 -4.27
N ASP A 9 7.47 10.85 -4.91
CA ASP A 9 7.39 10.98 -6.37
C ASP A 9 8.58 10.34 -7.10
N ASN A 10 9.78 10.46 -6.54
CA ASN A 10 10.95 9.76 -7.05
C ASN A 10 10.83 8.24 -6.93
N LEU A 11 10.33 7.73 -5.81
CA LEU A 11 10.07 6.30 -5.63
C LEU A 11 8.99 5.79 -6.60
N ILE A 12 7.93 6.56 -6.82
CA ILE A 12 6.89 6.23 -7.82
C ILE A 12 7.52 6.12 -9.20
N THR A 13 8.40 7.06 -9.58
CA THR A 13 9.12 7.02 -10.86
C THR A 13 9.93 5.73 -11.01
N VAL A 14 10.63 5.33 -9.96
CA VAL A 14 11.39 4.06 -9.96
C VAL A 14 10.46 2.87 -10.12
N ALA A 15 9.33 2.82 -9.40
CA ALA A 15 8.39 1.70 -9.47
C ALA A 15 7.72 1.60 -10.86
N GLU A 16 7.34 2.72 -11.47
CA GLU A 16 6.77 2.78 -12.81
C GLU A 16 7.75 2.36 -13.90
N ASN A 17 9.01 2.71 -13.76
CA ASN A 17 10.05 2.29 -14.71
C ASN A 17 10.37 0.79 -14.56
N ARG A 18 10.40 0.29 -13.34
CA ARG A 18 10.69 -1.13 -13.06
C ARG A 18 9.50 -2.05 -13.34
N LYS A 19 8.28 -1.62 -13.04
CA LYS A 19 7.01 -2.38 -13.15
C LYS A 19 6.94 -3.66 -12.29
N ASP A 20 7.89 -3.88 -11.40
CA ASP A 20 7.98 -5.08 -10.54
C ASP A 20 7.87 -4.78 -9.04
N ALA A 21 7.51 -3.56 -8.68
CA ALA A 21 7.42 -3.11 -7.30
C ALA A 21 6.22 -2.19 -7.05
N VAL A 22 5.78 -2.12 -5.80
CA VAL A 22 4.77 -1.17 -5.31
C VAL A 22 5.38 -0.35 -4.18
N VAL A 23 5.13 0.95 -4.19
CA VAL A 23 5.55 1.90 -3.15
C VAL A 23 4.45 1.99 -2.08
N PHE A 24 4.83 1.99 -0.82
CA PHE A 24 3.95 2.30 0.30
C PHE A 24 4.39 3.61 0.93
N ALA A 25 3.49 4.56 1.06
CA ALA A 25 3.80 5.90 1.54
C ALA A 25 2.87 6.33 2.67
N SER A 26 3.47 6.84 3.75
CA SER A 26 2.78 7.51 4.86
C SER A 26 2.88 9.03 4.69
N PRO A 27 1.94 9.82 5.26
CA PRO A 27 2.03 11.28 5.28
C PRO A 27 3.21 11.75 6.11
N GLU A 28 3.46 13.06 6.12
CA GLU A 28 4.44 13.63 7.03
C GLU A 28 4.04 13.43 8.49
N ARG A 29 5.04 13.28 9.35
CA ARG A 29 4.79 13.07 10.78
C ARG A 29 4.04 14.26 11.41
N SER A 30 4.35 15.46 10.98
CA SER A 30 3.70 16.70 11.43
C SER A 30 2.22 16.78 11.11
N ASP A 31 1.77 16.06 10.07
CA ASP A 31 0.38 16.07 9.63
C ASP A 31 -0.57 15.37 10.60
N VAL A 32 -0.05 14.40 11.37
CA VAL A 32 -0.90 13.54 12.23
C VAL A 32 -0.39 13.40 13.67
N VAL A 33 0.91 13.57 13.93
CA VAL A 33 1.47 13.40 15.27
C VAL A 33 1.43 14.71 16.03
N ASN A 34 0.80 14.72 17.21
CA ASN A 34 0.57 15.90 18.07
C ASN A 34 -0.34 16.97 17.43
N VAL A 35 -1.19 16.59 16.49
CA VAL A 35 -2.28 17.44 16.00
C VAL A 35 -3.42 17.38 17.01
N ALA A 36 -3.96 18.53 17.40
CA ALA A 36 -4.93 18.63 18.49
C ALA A 36 -6.33 18.12 18.13
N ASP A 37 -6.67 18.11 16.83
CA ASP A 37 -7.99 17.73 16.32
C ASP A 37 -7.88 16.71 15.19
N ASP A 38 -8.66 15.64 15.30
CA ASP A 38 -8.67 14.53 14.33
C ASP A 38 -9.17 14.97 12.94
N ASN A 39 -10.05 16.00 12.85
CA ASN A 39 -10.45 16.52 11.54
C ASN A 39 -9.30 17.25 10.86
N THR A 40 -8.55 18.04 11.61
CA THR A 40 -7.36 18.72 11.11
C THR A 40 -6.31 17.69 10.65
N ALA A 41 -6.09 16.62 11.41
CA ALA A 41 -5.18 15.54 11.01
C ALA A 41 -5.64 14.87 9.70
N LYS A 42 -6.94 14.57 9.57
CA LYS A 42 -7.52 14.03 8.34
C LYS A 42 -7.31 14.98 7.15
N ASP A 43 -7.60 16.27 7.32
CA ASP A 43 -7.48 17.25 6.24
C ASP A 43 -6.03 17.45 5.80
N ASN A 44 -5.08 17.45 6.72
CA ASN A 44 -3.65 17.49 6.44
C ASN A 44 -3.22 16.28 5.59
N VAL A 45 -3.63 15.07 5.98
CA VAL A 45 -3.32 13.83 5.24
C VAL A 45 -3.88 13.89 3.82
N ILE A 46 -5.13 14.33 3.66
CA ILE A 46 -5.76 14.48 2.34
C ILE A 46 -5.02 15.53 1.50
N ALA A 47 -4.69 16.67 2.08
CA ALA A 47 -3.96 17.73 1.40
C ALA A 47 -2.58 17.26 0.94
N PHE A 48 -1.84 16.56 1.80
CA PHE A 48 -0.54 16.00 1.48
C PHE A 48 -0.60 15.06 0.27
N PHE A 49 -1.49 14.07 0.29
CA PHE A 49 -1.58 13.08 -0.80
C PHE A 49 -2.23 13.62 -2.08
N ASN A 50 -3.02 14.69 -1.99
CA ASN A 50 -3.51 15.39 -3.18
C ASN A 50 -2.36 16.09 -3.95
N GLY A 51 -1.27 16.43 -3.29
CA GLY A 51 -0.05 16.96 -3.91
C GLY A 51 0.79 15.89 -4.62
N ILE A 52 0.57 14.60 -4.33
CA ILE A 52 1.32 13.48 -4.93
C ILE A 52 0.65 13.07 -6.25
N ARG A 53 1.45 12.81 -7.26
CA ARG A 53 0.96 12.42 -8.58
C ARG A 53 0.17 11.10 -8.55
N SER A 54 -0.74 10.96 -9.51
CA SER A 54 -1.56 9.76 -9.67
C SER A 54 -0.74 8.60 -10.21
N SER A 55 -0.74 7.47 -9.51
CA SER A 55 -0.09 6.24 -9.95
C SER A 55 -0.73 5.01 -9.34
N SER A 56 -0.80 3.92 -10.10
CA SER A 56 -1.23 2.63 -9.57
C SER A 56 -0.09 1.85 -8.88
N TYR A 57 1.13 2.34 -8.94
CA TYR A 57 2.30 1.72 -8.31
C TYR A 57 2.58 2.26 -6.90
N VAL A 58 1.69 3.05 -6.33
CA VAL A 58 1.79 3.54 -4.96
C VAL A 58 0.50 3.27 -4.19
N SER A 59 0.61 3.07 -2.89
CA SER A 59 -0.50 2.95 -1.95
C SER A 59 -0.23 3.83 -0.74
N PHE A 60 -1.23 4.62 -0.34
CA PHE A 60 -1.15 5.60 0.73
C PHE A 60 -1.84 5.08 2.00
N ASP A 61 -1.24 5.30 3.15
CA ASP A 61 -1.84 5.03 4.45
C ASP A 61 -2.23 6.31 5.20
N SER A 62 -2.96 6.16 6.31
CA SER A 62 -3.49 7.29 7.07
C SER A 62 -2.55 7.83 8.15
N GLY A 63 -1.33 7.30 8.32
CA GLY A 63 -0.40 7.93 9.25
C GLY A 63 0.52 7.04 10.07
N TYR A 64 0.46 7.16 11.40
CA TYR A 64 1.47 6.63 12.32
C TYR A 64 0.83 5.82 13.45
N LYS A 65 1.50 4.73 13.82
CA LYS A 65 1.22 3.98 15.06
C LYS A 65 2.20 4.34 16.16
N TYR A 66 1.77 4.31 17.41
CA TYR A 66 2.61 4.39 18.59
C TYR A 66 3.01 2.98 18.98
N ALA A 67 4.29 2.67 18.92
CA ALA A 67 4.82 1.34 19.14
C ALA A 67 6.02 1.36 20.07
N TYR A 68 6.22 0.26 20.82
CA TYR A 68 7.35 0.08 21.68
C TYR A 68 8.58 -0.39 20.91
N ASP A 69 9.66 0.38 21.02
CA ASP A 69 10.98 0.03 20.49
C ASP A 69 11.78 -0.67 21.60
N ARG A 70 11.79 -1.99 21.58
CA ARG A 70 12.46 -2.82 22.59
C ARG A 70 13.97 -2.66 22.63
N TYR A 71 14.60 -2.14 21.57
CA TYR A 71 16.05 -2.00 21.51
C TYR A 71 16.54 -0.75 22.23
N ASN A 72 15.72 0.30 22.23
CA ASN A 72 16.02 1.57 22.90
C ASN A 72 15.17 1.80 24.17
N ASP A 73 14.31 0.85 24.52
CA ASP A 73 13.40 0.92 25.67
C ASP A 73 12.53 2.19 25.68
N VAL A 74 12.01 2.56 24.51
CA VAL A 74 11.19 3.77 24.35
C VAL A 74 9.98 3.51 23.47
N TYR A 75 8.92 4.26 23.70
CA TYR A 75 7.79 4.31 22.80
C TYR A 75 7.98 5.43 21.79
N ARG A 76 7.70 5.14 20.52
CA ARG A 76 7.79 6.13 19.46
C ARG A 76 6.69 5.97 18.40
N PHE A 77 6.41 7.04 17.71
CA PHE A 77 5.56 7.00 16.53
C PHE A 77 6.35 6.48 15.32
N VAL A 78 5.80 5.43 14.69
CA VAL A 78 6.36 4.76 13.52
C VAL A 78 5.36 4.85 12.37
N PRO A 79 5.79 5.20 11.15
CA PRO A 79 4.88 5.27 10.00
C PRO A 79 4.32 3.90 9.65
N LEU A 80 3.11 3.86 9.10
CA LEU A 80 2.36 2.63 8.79
C LEU A 80 2.75 1.99 7.46
N ASN A 81 3.52 2.67 6.61
CA ASN A 81 3.93 2.15 5.30
C ASN A 81 4.65 0.79 5.39
N GLY A 82 5.51 0.61 6.39
CA GLY A 82 6.17 -0.67 6.65
C GLY A 82 5.18 -1.78 7.05
N ASP A 83 4.15 -1.44 7.82
CA ASP A 83 3.09 -2.38 8.20
C ASP A 83 2.24 -2.77 6.98
N MET A 84 1.90 -1.82 6.10
CA MET A 84 1.19 -2.12 4.86
C MET A 84 1.98 -3.07 3.96
N ALA A 85 3.27 -2.84 3.79
CA ALA A 85 4.16 -3.75 3.07
C ALA A 85 4.19 -5.14 3.72
N GLY A 86 4.29 -5.19 5.05
CA GLY A 86 4.25 -6.43 5.83
C GLY A 86 2.92 -7.18 5.72
N LEU A 87 1.79 -6.48 5.67
CA LEU A 87 0.47 -7.09 5.44
C LEU A 87 0.36 -7.69 4.04
N CYS A 88 0.91 -7.03 3.03
CA CYS A 88 0.98 -7.58 1.68
C CYS A 88 1.83 -8.86 1.64
N ALA A 89 3.03 -8.83 2.22
CA ALA A 89 3.90 -10.00 2.30
C ALA A 89 3.27 -11.16 3.09
N ARG A 90 2.58 -10.85 4.20
CA ARG A 90 1.83 -11.87 4.95
C ARG A 90 0.68 -12.46 4.14
N THR A 91 -0.01 -11.63 3.35
CA THR A 91 -1.10 -12.12 2.49
C THR A 91 -0.57 -13.10 1.45
N ASP A 92 0.62 -12.87 0.90
CA ASP A 92 1.28 -13.81 -0.02
C ASP A 92 1.60 -15.16 0.62
N LEU A 93 1.87 -15.18 1.93
CA LEU A 93 2.18 -16.42 2.66
C LEU A 93 0.95 -17.22 3.06
N VAL A 94 -0.19 -16.55 3.35
CA VAL A 94 -1.39 -17.21 3.90
C VAL A 94 -2.51 -17.39 2.87
N ALA A 95 -2.39 -16.71 1.74
CA ALA A 95 -3.32 -16.77 0.62
C ALA A 95 -2.50 -16.64 -0.67
N ASP A 96 -2.77 -15.60 -1.47
CA ASP A 96 -2.04 -15.31 -2.71
C ASP A 96 -1.95 -13.79 -2.93
N SER A 97 -1.08 -13.37 -3.87
CA SER A 97 -0.83 -11.94 -4.14
C SER A 97 -2.04 -11.17 -4.68
N TRP A 98 -3.05 -11.85 -5.21
CA TRP A 98 -4.30 -11.23 -5.69
C TRP A 98 -5.38 -11.06 -4.60
N PHE A 99 -5.13 -11.52 -3.39
CA PHE A 99 -6.02 -11.22 -2.27
C PHE A 99 -5.76 -9.83 -1.71
N SER A 100 -6.83 -9.16 -1.27
CA SER A 100 -6.70 -7.87 -0.57
C SER A 100 -5.99 -8.06 0.78
N PRO A 101 -4.98 -7.25 1.11
CA PRO A 101 -4.32 -7.28 2.41
C PRO A 101 -5.14 -6.61 3.51
N ALA A 102 -6.26 -5.96 3.16
CA ALA A 102 -7.11 -5.22 4.08
C ALA A 102 -8.17 -6.09 4.75
N GLY A 103 -8.82 -5.52 5.76
CA GLY A 103 -9.96 -6.11 6.46
C GLY A 103 -9.60 -6.92 7.71
N LEU A 104 -10.61 -7.34 8.43
CA LEU A 104 -10.49 -7.96 9.75
C LEU A 104 -9.72 -9.30 9.74
N ASN A 105 -9.75 -10.02 8.63
CA ASN A 105 -9.11 -11.33 8.55
C ASN A 105 -7.60 -11.24 8.27
N ARG A 106 -7.15 -10.28 7.48
CA ARG A 106 -5.75 -10.16 7.02
C ARG A 106 -5.10 -8.85 7.38
N GLY A 107 -5.86 -7.77 7.53
CA GLY A 107 -5.37 -6.41 7.72
C GLY A 107 -5.00 -6.01 9.15
N ILE A 108 -4.82 -6.95 10.08
CA ILE A 108 -4.48 -6.65 11.48
C ILE A 108 -3.03 -6.15 11.57
N VAL A 109 -2.87 -4.90 11.98
CA VAL A 109 -1.58 -4.26 12.27
C VAL A 109 -1.12 -4.65 13.67
N ARG A 110 0.02 -5.31 13.76
CA ARG A 110 0.57 -5.79 15.04
C ARG A 110 1.46 -4.74 15.70
N GLY A 111 1.56 -4.83 17.03
CA GLY A 111 2.46 -3.99 17.81
C GLY A 111 2.05 -2.50 17.87
N ALA A 112 0.83 -2.16 17.52
CA ALA A 112 0.28 -0.84 17.70
C ALA A 112 -0.35 -0.73 19.10
N VAL A 113 0.19 0.15 19.94
CA VAL A 113 -0.41 0.50 21.25
C VAL A 113 -1.60 1.45 21.02
N LYS A 114 -1.40 2.43 20.16
CA LYS A 114 -2.43 3.36 19.68
C LYS A 114 -2.05 3.91 18.31
N LEU A 115 -2.99 4.49 17.62
CA LEU A 115 -2.74 5.29 16.42
C LEU A 115 -2.47 6.75 16.84
N ALA A 116 -1.73 7.49 16.02
CA ALA A 116 -1.57 8.95 16.18
C ALA A 116 -2.91 9.66 16.00
N PHE A 117 -3.71 9.13 15.07
CA PHE A 117 -5.05 9.59 14.74
C PHE A 117 -5.92 8.35 14.45
N ASN A 118 -7.08 8.24 15.09
CA ASN A 118 -8.01 7.11 14.89
C ASN A 118 -9.28 7.58 14.18
N PRO A 119 -9.38 7.40 12.86
CA PRO A 119 -10.46 7.98 12.09
C PRO A 119 -11.82 7.36 12.42
N THR A 120 -12.83 8.21 12.62
CA THR A 120 -14.24 7.83 12.70
C THR A 120 -14.75 7.28 11.36
N LYS A 121 -15.96 6.73 11.33
CA LYS A 121 -16.54 6.19 10.09
C LYS A 121 -16.57 7.22 8.97
N THR A 122 -17.04 8.43 9.25
CA THR A 122 -17.14 9.52 8.26
C THR A 122 -15.75 9.91 7.76
N GLN A 123 -14.78 10.06 8.66
CA GLN A 123 -13.40 10.40 8.30
C GLN A 123 -12.74 9.29 7.46
N ARG A 124 -13.02 8.01 7.75
CA ARG A 124 -12.55 6.90 6.90
C ARG A 124 -13.11 6.96 5.49
N ASP A 125 -14.41 7.29 5.34
CA ASP A 125 -15.05 7.42 4.04
C ASP A 125 -14.45 8.57 3.23
N GLU A 126 -14.11 9.70 3.87
CA GLU A 126 -13.43 10.85 3.23
C GLU A 126 -12.00 10.51 2.82
N LEU A 127 -11.20 9.91 3.71
CA LEU A 127 -9.85 9.42 3.41
C LEU A 127 -9.87 8.45 2.23
N TYR A 128 -10.78 7.49 2.25
CA TYR A 128 -10.90 6.49 1.21
C TYR A 128 -11.30 7.08 -0.15
N ARG A 129 -12.14 8.12 -0.18
CA ARG A 129 -12.43 8.88 -1.41
C ARG A 129 -11.19 9.61 -1.93
N ALA A 130 -10.35 10.10 -1.03
CA ALA A 130 -9.08 10.75 -1.36
C ALA A 130 -7.92 9.77 -1.64
N ARG A 131 -8.18 8.50 -1.93
CA ARG A 131 -7.20 7.44 -2.24
C ARG A 131 -6.32 7.00 -1.07
N VAL A 132 -6.63 7.45 0.13
CA VAL A 132 -5.89 7.08 1.35
C VAL A 132 -6.55 5.86 1.98
N ASN A 133 -5.76 4.84 2.31
CA ASN A 133 -6.24 3.64 2.97
C ASN A 133 -6.26 3.88 4.48
N PRO A 134 -7.43 4.01 5.10
CA PRO A 134 -7.51 4.27 6.52
C PRO A 134 -7.07 3.06 7.33
N VAL A 135 -6.27 3.32 8.35
CA VAL A 135 -5.99 2.37 9.43
C VAL A 135 -6.75 2.83 10.66
N ALA A 136 -7.57 1.96 11.22
CA ALA A 136 -8.43 2.30 12.35
C ALA A 136 -8.38 1.22 13.44
N THR A 137 -8.55 1.63 14.69
CA THR A 137 -8.67 0.71 15.83
C THR A 137 -10.14 0.46 16.11
N PHE A 138 -10.53 -0.83 16.08
CA PHE A 138 -11.88 -1.28 16.38
C PHE A 138 -11.91 -1.94 17.77
N PRO A 139 -12.86 -1.60 18.63
CA PRO A 139 -13.01 -2.25 19.93
C PRO A 139 -13.14 -3.77 19.78
N GLY A 140 -12.32 -4.51 20.52
CA GLY A 140 -12.33 -5.99 20.49
C GLY A 140 -11.67 -6.63 19.26
N GLN A 141 -11.29 -5.87 18.24
CA GLN A 141 -10.71 -6.41 16.99
C GLN A 141 -9.28 -5.90 16.72
N GLY A 142 -8.86 -4.86 17.43
CA GLY A 142 -7.53 -4.27 17.30
C GLY A 142 -7.42 -3.23 16.17
N THR A 143 -6.20 -2.92 15.83
CA THR A 143 -5.87 -1.96 14.75
C THR A 143 -5.81 -2.67 13.41
N VAL A 144 -6.55 -2.16 12.43
CA VAL A 144 -6.78 -2.84 11.14
C VAL A 144 -6.61 -1.86 9.98
N LEU A 145 -5.94 -2.31 8.93
CA LEU A 145 -5.96 -1.66 7.62
C LEU A 145 -7.34 -1.87 6.99
N PHE A 146 -8.07 -0.77 6.73
CA PHE A 146 -9.46 -0.80 6.27
C PHE A 146 -9.63 -0.16 4.88
N GLY A 147 -8.66 -0.40 3.99
CA GLY A 147 -8.66 0.07 2.61
C GLY A 147 -7.60 -0.64 1.78
N ASP A 148 -7.83 -0.73 0.48
CA ASP A 148 -6.98 -1.45 -0.49
C ASP A 148 -6.78 -0.69 -1.80
N LYS A 149 -6.90 0.65 -1.76
CA LYS A 149 -6.69 1.50 -2.93
C LYS A 149 -5.23 1.74 -3.25
N THR A 150 -4.96 1.89 -4.55
CA THR A 150 -3.72 2.50 -5.04
C THR A 150 -3.87 4.04 -5.10
N GLY A 151 -2.77 4.75 -5.38
CA GLY A 151 -2.78 6.20 -5.56
C GLY A 151 -3.36 6.67 -6.91
N LEU A 152 -4.03 5.80 -7.67
CA LEU A 152 -4.62 6.15 -8.95
C LEU A 152 -5.89 6.99 -8.76
N THR A 153 -5.98 8.11 -9.47
CA THR A 153 -7.17 9.00 -9.43
C THR A 153 -8.25 8.59 -10.41
N ALA A 154 -7.86 8.08 -11.58
CA ALA A 154 -8.81 7.64 -12.59
C ALA A 154 -9.45 6.29 -12.22
N PRO A 155 -10.77 6.12 -12.42
CA PRO A 155 -11.42 4.83 -12.23
C PRO A 155 -10.80 3.77 -13.16
N SER A 156 -10.27 2.70 -12.59
CA SER A 156 -9.64 1.60 -13.34
C SER A 156 -9.62 0.35 -12.46
N ALA A 157 -9.44 -0.81 -13.07
CA ALA A 157 -9.18 -2.04 -12.33
C ALA A 157 -7.90 -1.95 -11.47
N PHE A 158 -6.95 -1.11 -11.88
CA PHE A 158 -5.70 -0.86 -11.17
C PHE A 158 -5.82 0.16 -10.01
N ASP A 159 -7.01 0.64 -9.70
CA ASP A 159 -7.25 1.44 -8.50
C ASP A 159 -7.21 0.60 -7.21
N ARG A 160 -7.08 -0.74 -7.34
CA ARG A 160 -6.95 -1.69 -6.24
C ARG A 160 -5.55 -2.31 -6.17
N ILE A 161 -4.99 -2.37 -4.96
CA ILE A 161 -3.65 -2.89 -4.75
C ILE A 161 -3.55 -4.39 -5.08
N ASN A 162 -4.58 -5.17 -4.79
CA ASN A 162 -4.60 -6.59 -5.11
C ASN A 162 -4.52 -6.85 -6.62
N VAL A 163 -5.24 -6.08 -7.43
CA VAL A 163 -5.18 -6.18 -8.90
C VAL A 163 -3.80 -5.77 -9.42
N ARG A 164 -3.24 -4.66 -8.92
CA ARG A 164 -1.88 -4.24 -9.31
C ARG A 164 -0.85 -5.30 -8.98
N ARG A 165 -0.92 -5.89 -7.80
CA ARG A 165 0.00 -6.96 -7.35
C ARG A 165 -0.17 -8.24 -8.18
N LEU A 166 -1.40 -8.61 -8.52
CA LEU A 166 -1.67 -9.73 -9.44
C LEU A 166 -0.93 -9.52 -10.77
N PHE A 167 -1.09 -8.34 -11.38
CA PHE A 167 -0.45 -8.05 -12.66
C PHE A 167 1.08 -8.05 -12.57
N ILE A 168 1.66 -7.50 -11.50
CA ILE A 168 3.10 -7.57 -11.27
C ILE A 168 3.59 -9.03 -11.21
N THR A 169 2.84 -9.90 -10.53
CA THR A 169 3.17 -11.33 -10.41
C THR A 169 3.07 -12.02 -11.77
N LEU A 170 1.98 -11.77 -12.54
CA LEU A 170 1.79 -12.32 -13.88
C LEU A 170 2.86 -11.83 -14.86
N GLU A 171 3.15 -10.53 -14.89
CA GLU A 171 4.20 -9.97 -15.75
C GLU A 171 5.55 -10.60 -15.45
N LYS A 172 5.87 -10.82 -14.18
CA LYS A 172 7.10 -11.48 -13.75
C LYS A 172 7.16 -12.95 -14.19
N ALA A 173 6.06 -13.68 -14.00
CA ALA A 173 5.95 -15.08 -14.38
C ALA A 173 6.09 -15.25 -15.90
N ILE A 174 5.35 -14.47 -16.68
CA ILE A 174 5.41 -14.47 -18.14
C ILE A 174 6.81 -14.09 -18.64
N SER A 175 7.41 -13.03 -18.08
CA SER A 175 8.77 -12.60 -18.41
C SER A 175 9.81 -13.70 -18.16
N THR A 176 9.62 -14.46 -17.09
CA THR A 176 10.52 -15.58 -16.75
C THR A 176 10.32 -16.76 -17.71
N ALA A 177 9.07 -17.11 -17.98
CA ALA A 177 8.74 -18.21 -18.89
C ALA A 177 9.14 -17.90 -20.33
N SER A 178 9.00 -16.65 -20.79
CA SER A 178 9.38 -16.25 -22.15
C SER A 178 10.89 -16.36 -22.42
N LYS A 179 11.74 -16.39 -21.40
CA LYS A 179 13.19 -16.60 -21.57
C LYS A 179 13.50 -17.95 -22.20
N PHE A 180 12.68 -18.96 -21.99
CA PHE A 180 12.87 -20.29 -22.57
C PHE A 180 12.49 -20.33 -24.07
N GLN A 181 11.86 -19.27 -24.59
CA GLN A 181 11.51 -19.14 -25.99
C GLN A 181 12.54 -18.27 -26.78
N LEU A 182 13.57 -17.76 -26.08
CA LEU A 182 14.62 -16.99 -26.75
C LEU A 182 15.41 -17.90 -27.68
N PHE A 183 15.66 -17.43 -28.89
CA PHE A 183 16.38 -18.14 -29.97
C PHE A 183 15.61 -19.33 -30.59
N GLU A 184 14.34 -19.56 -30.23
CA GLU A 184 13.49 -20.50 -30.91
C GLU A 184 12.92 -19.91 -32.22
N PHE A 185 12.59 -20.76 -33.19
CA PHE A 185 11.97 -20.32 -34.43
C PHE A 185 10.57 -19.73 -34.18
N ASN A 186 10.24 -18.66 -34.88
CA ASN A 186 8.92 -18.04 -34.81
C ASN A 186 7.91 -18.80 -35.70
N ASP A 187 7.66 -20.05 -35.39
CA ASP A 187 6.71 -20.92 -36.07
C ASP A 187 5.38 -21.08 -35.29
N GLU A 188 4.46 -21.81 -35.86
CA GLU A 188 3.14 -22.04 -35.26
C GLU A 188 3.24 -22.90 -33.98
N PHE A 189 4.18 -23.85 -33.97
CA PHE A 189 4.39 -24.76 -32.83
C PHE A 189 4.94 -23.99 -31.63
N THR A 190 5.95 -23.17 -31.82
CA THR A 190 6.54 -22.34 -30.76
C THR A 190 5.53 -21.34 -30.19
N ARG A 191 4.72 -20.69 -31.08
CA ARG A 191 3.65 -19.79 -30.65
C ARG A 191 2.54 -20.50 -29.88
N ALA A 192 2.19 -21.74 -30.26
CA ALA A 192 1.19 -22.55 -29.54
C ALA A 192 1.72 -22.94 -28.15
N ASN A 193 2.99 -23.37 -28.04
CA ASN A 193 3.61 -23.67 -26.76
C ASN A 193 3.65 -22.46 -25.85
N PHE A 194 4.04 -21.28 -26.36
CA PHE A 194 4.05 -20.05 -25.57
C PHE A 194 2.65 -19.64 -25.08
N ARG A 195 1.62 -19.85 -25.90
CA ARG A 195 0.23 -19.54 -25.52
C ARG A 195 -0.31 -20.41 -24.40
N ASN A 196 0.25 -21.59 -24.19
CA ASN A 196 -0.13 -22.54 -23.14
C ASN A 196 0.64 -22.34 -21.82
N ILE A 197 1.60 -21.39 -21.77
CA ILE A 197 2.31 -20.96 -20.57
C ILE A 197 1.50 -19.91 -19.82
#